data_4ab20fa5233732b5a95c12f4772f5e90
#
_entry.id   4ab20fa5233732b5a95c12f4772f5e90
#
_cell.length_a   1.000
_cell.length_b   1.000
_cell.length_c   1.000
_cell.angle_alpha   90.00
_cell.angle_beta   90.00
_cell.angle_gamma   90.00
#
_symmetry.space_group_name_H-M   'P 1'
#
loop_
_entity.id
_entity.type
_entity.pdbx_description
1 polymer ?
#
loop_
_entity_poly.entity_id
_entity_poly.type
_entity_poly.pdbx_seq_one_letter_code
_entity_poly.pdbx_strand_id
1 'polypeptide(L)' 'MNKTQKYEEYKKYMQSLNLSYDEYERRIREWCKRNNY' A
#
# COMPACT_ATOMS: atom_id res chain seq x y z
N MET A 1 16.32 -2.55 3.43
CA MET A 1 14.94 -3.02 3.67
C MET A 1 14.46 -3.83 2.49
N ASN A 2 13.74 -4.90 2.73
CA ASN A 2 13.22 -5.71 1.65
C ASN A 2 11.83 -5.18 1.21
N LYS A 3 11.34 -5.73 0.10
CA LYS A 3 10.07 -5.28 -0.44
C LYS A 3 8.90 -5.52 0.49
N THR A 4 8.93 -6.65 1.20
CA THR A 4 7.84 -7.00 2.12
C THR A 4 7.72 -5.96 3.23
N GLN A 5 8.85 -5.52 3.77
CA GLN A 5 8.83 -4.53 4.84
C GLN A 5 8.30 -3.19 4.33
N LYS A 6 8.73 -2.78 3.13
CA LYS A 6 8.23 -1.55 2.53
C LYS A 6 6.73 -1.62 2.27
N TYR A 7 6.28 -2.78 1.82
CA TYR A 7 4.87 -2.98 1.53
C TYR A 7 4.02 -2.84 2.80
N GLU A 8 4.47 -3.46 3.88
CA GLU A 8 3.74 -3.39 5.14
C GLU A 8 3.71 -1.97 5.70
N GLU A 9 4.80 -1.25 5.58
CA GLU A 9 4.84 0.14 6.02
C GLU A 9 3.89 1.00 5.22
N TYR A 10 3.84 0.78 3.91
CA TYR A 10 2.92 1.52 3.06
C TYR A 10 1.47 1.22 3.40
N LYS A 11 1.16 -0.04 3.68
CA LYS A 11 -0.19 -0.42 4.08
C LYS A 11 -0.60 0.27 5.37
N LYS A 12 0.29 0.31 6.34
CA LYS A 12 0.01 0.99 7.60
C LYS A 12 -0.26 2.47 7.36
N TYR A 13 0.52 3.08 6.50
CA TYR A 13 0.35 4.49 6.17
C TYR A 13 -1.02 4.73 5.55
N MET A 14 -1.40 3.89 4.59
CA MET A 14 -2.70 4.02 3.94
C MET A 14 -3.84 3.82 4.92
N GLN A 15 -3.68 2.89 5.85
CA GLN A 15 -4.71 2.65 6.86
C GLN A 15 -4.91 3.87 7.76
N SER A 16 -3.83 4.60 8.03
CA SER A 16 -3.89 5.77 8.89
C SER A 16 -4.62 6.95 8.23
N LEU A 17 -4.80 6.89 6.92
CA LEU A 17 -5.47 7.96 6.18
C LEU A 17 -6.99 7.84 6.20
N ASN A 18 -7.53 6.77 6.77
CA ASN A 18 -8.97 6.55 6.86
C ASN A 18 -9.64 6.55 5.49
N LEU A 19 -8.98 5.91 4.53
CA LEU A 19 -9.53 5.81 3.19
C LEU A 19 -10.66 4.79 3.15
N SER A 20 -11.56 4.94 2.17
CA SER A 20 -12.55 3.91 1.94
C SER A 20 -11.86 2.65 1.42
N TYR A 21 -12.53 1.51 1.54
CA TYR A 21 -11.93 0.25 1.13
C TYR A 21 -11.49 0.27 -0.34
N ASP A 22 -12.36 0.81 -1.20
CA ASP A 22 -12.05 0.88 -2.63
C ASP A 22 -10.81 1.73 -2.90
N GLU A 23 -10.72 2.88 -2.23
CA GLU A 23 -9.59 3.76 -2.40
C GLU A 23 -8.31 3.11 -1.87
N TYR A 24 -8.42 2.47 -0.72
CA TYR A 24 -7.28 1.78 -0.11
C TYR A 24 -6.76 0.69 -1.05
N GLU A 25 -7.66 -0.13 -1.59
CA GLU A 25 -7.26 -1.19 -2.51
C GLU A 25 -6.59 -0.64 -3.75
N ARG A 26 -7.13 0.43 -4.29
CA ARG A 26 -6.58 1.03 -5.49
C ARG A 26 -5.15 1.48 -5.27
N ARG A 27 -4.91 2.15 -4.16
CA ARG A 27 -3.56 2.65 -3.86
C ARG A 27 -2.56 1.53 -3.63
N ILE A 28 -2.99 0.50 -2.93
CA ILE A 28 -2.12 -0.66 -2.70
C ILE A 28 -1.78 -1.33 -4.02
N ARG A 29 -2.76 -1.49 -4.87
CA ARG A 29 -2.54 -2.12 -6.17
C ARG A 29 -1.58 -1.32 -7.03
N GLU A 30 -1.73 -0.01 -7.04
CA GLU A 30 -0.83 0.83 -7.81
C GLU A 30 0.60 0.80 -7.26
N TRP A 31 0.71 0.76 -5.95
CA TRP A 31 2.02 0.65 -5.32
C TRP A 31 2.71 -0.65 -5.73
N CYS A 32 1.98 -1.75 -5.69
CA CYS A 32 2.52 -3.05 -6.10
C CYS A 32 2.97 -3.02 -7.55
N LYS A 33 2.17 -2.44 -8.41
CA LYS A 33 2.48 -2.36 -9.82
C LYS A 33 3.74 -1.54 -10.07
N ARG A 34 3.85 -0.41 -9.36
CA ARG A 34 4.99 0.49 -9.51
C ARG A 34 6.29 -0.14 -8.99
N ASN A 35 6.18 -0.94 -7.96
CA ASN A 35 7.34 -1.54 -7.31
C ASN A 35 7.59 -2.99 -7.71
N ASN A 36 6.87 -3.49 -8.68
CA ASN A 36 7.00 -4.86 -9.16
C ASN A 36 6.79 -5.87 -8.04
N TYR A 37 5.84 -5.60 -7.20
CA TYR A 37 5.55 -6.49 -6.08
C TYR A 37 4.32 -7.33 -6.37
#